data_e13cfabd1921231043fd6246bedab3e8
#
_entry.id   e13cfabd1921231043fd6246bedab3e8
#
_cell.length_a   1.000
_cell.length_b   1.000
_cell.length_c   1.000
_cell.angle_alpha   90.00
_cell.angle_beta   90.00
_cell.angle_gamma   90.00
#
_symmetry.space_group_name_H-M   'P 1'
#
loop_
_entity.id
_entity.type
_entity.pdbx_description
1 polymer ?
#
loop_
_entity_poly.entity_id
_entity_poly.type
_entity_poly.pdbx_seq_one_letter_code
_entity_poly.pdbx_strand_id
1 'polypeptide(L)' 'MLVSAGKAFRRAVAEEKPLQIAGATCAYHALMVKRCGYKAIYLSGGGVAASSLGLPDLGISSLDDVLIDVRRDRKSVV' A
#
# COMPACT_ATOMS: atom_id res chain seq x y z
N MET A 1 -18.90 -2.64 11.69
CA MET A 1 -18.47 -1.25 11.42
C MET A 1 -17.00 -1.23 11.04
N LEU A 2 -16.67 -0.52 9.98
CA LEU A 2 -15.29 -0.44 9.51
C LEU A 2 -14.49 0.55 10.35
N VAL A 3 -13.33 0.09 10.83
CA VAL A 3 -12.38 0.98 11.51
C VAL A 3 -11.66 1.81 10.45
N SER A 4 -11.39 3.10 10.72
CA SER A 4 -10.66 3.92 9.77
C SER A 4 -9.25 3.36 9.55
N ALA A 5 -8.71 3.57 8.35
CA ALA A 5 -7.37 3.07 7.99
C ALA A 5 -6.29 3.63 8.92
N GLY A 6 -6.37 4.93 9.27
CA GLY A 6 -5.40 5.54 10.18
C GLY A 6 -5.46 4.96 11.58
N LYS A 7 -6.66 4.67 12.09
CA LYS A 7 -6.83 4.06 13.41
C LYS A 7 -6.30 2.63 13.42
N ALA A 8 -6.57 1.87 12.36
CA ALA A 8 -6.04 0.51 12.22
C ALA A 8 -4.51 0.50 12.17
N PHE A 9 -3.91 1.46 11.47
CA PHE A 9 -2.46 1.60 11.39
C PHE A 9 -1.85 1.90 12.76
N ARG A 10 -2.42 2.83 13.52
CA ARG A 10 -1.95 3.16 14.87
C ARG A 10 -2.04 1.95 15.79
N ARG A 11 -3.10 1.17 15.68
CA ARG A 11 -3.25 -0.07 16.45
C ARG A 11 -2.15 -1.07 16.10
N ALA A 12 -1.86 -1.24 14.80
CA ALA A 12 -0.81 -2.15 14.36
C ALA A 12 0.56 -1.72 14.93
N VAL A 13 0.86 -0.42 14.92
CA VAL A 13 2.11 0.10 15.49
C VAL A 13 2.20 -0.19 16.98
N ALA A 14 1.08 -0.11 17.71
CA ALA A 14 1.06 -0.37 19.15
C ALA A 14 1.17 -1.86 19.48
N GLU A 15 0.57 -2.74 18.68
CA GLU A 15 0.52 -4.17 18.93
C GLU A 15 1.78 -4.91 18.49
N GLU A 16 2.39 -4.49 17.39
CA GLU A 16 3.58 -5.15 16.83
C GLU A 16 4.82 -4.30 17.04
N LYS A 17 5.84 -4.87 17.67
CA LYS A 17 7.06 -4.14 18.04
C LYS A 17 8.28 -4.95 17.66
N PRO A 18 8.90 -4.64 16.50
CA PRO A 18 8.55 -3.59 15.53
C PRO A 18 7.41 -3.99 14.59
N LEU A 19 6.71 -3.01 14.06
CA LEU A 19 5.74 -3.24 13.01
C LEU A 19 6.49 -3.48 11.69
N GLN A 20 6.27 -4.65 11.10
CA GLN A 20 6.82 -4.99 9.79
C GLN A 20 5.85 -4.53 8.71
N ILE A 21 6.36 -3.76 7.75
CA ILE A 21 5.57 -3.22 6.66
C ILE A 21 6.11 -3.76 5.35
N ALA A 22 5.26 -4.46 4.59
CA ALA A 22 5.67 -5.00 3.31
C ALA A 22 5.33 -4.03 2.19
N GLY A 23 6.21 -3.91 1.21
CA GLY A 23 6.00 -3.08 0.04
C GLY A 23 5.07 -3.73 -0.97
N ALA A 24 4.25 -2.91 -1.62
CA ALA A 24 3.38 -3.36 -2.71
C ALA A 24 3.41 -2.33 -3.84
N THR A 25 3.31 -2.80 -5.08
CA THR A 25 3.30 -1.93 -6.26
C THR A 25 1.98 -2.00 -7.02
N CYS A 26 1.10 -2.93 -6.66
CA CYS A 26 -0.20 -3.11 -7.31
C CYS A 26 -1.17 -3.80 -6.36
N ALA A 27 -2.43 -3.86 -6.76
CA ALA A 27 -3.49 -4.46 -5.96
C ALA A 27 -3.24 -5.94 -5.65
N TYR A 28 -2.68 -6.68 -6.60
CA TYR A 28 -2.37 -8.09 -6.39
C TYR A 28 -1.33 -8.27 -5.29
N HIS A 29 -0.28 -7.44 -5.28
CA HIS A 29 0.73 -7.47 -4.21
C HIS A 29 0.10 -7.13 -2.86
N ALA A 30 -0.78 -6.16 -2.80
CA ALA A 30 -1.47 -5.80 -1.55
C ALA A 30 -2.28 -6.97 -1.01
N LEU A 31 -3.00 -7.69 -1.87
CA LEU A 31 -3.75 -8.87 -1.49
C LEU A 31 -2.84 -9.97 -0.94
N MET A 32 -1.69 -10.19 -1.58
CA MET A 32 -0.72 -11.20 -1.13
C MET A 32 -0.13 -10.81 0.23
N VAL A 33 0.20 -9.54 0.43
CA VAL A 33 0.72 -9.03 1.71
C VAL A 33 -0.28 -9.30 2.83
N LYS A 34 -1.56 -9.02 2.59
CA LYS A 34 -2.61 -9.30 3.56
C LYS A 34 -2.70 -10.79 3.89
N ARG A 35 -2.65 -11.65 2.89
CA ARG A 35 -2.71 -13.11 3.08
C ARG A 35 -1.52 -13.66 3.85
N CYS A 36 -0.36 -13.00 3.75
CA CYS A 36 0.82 -13.37 4.51
C CYS A 36 0.76 -12.92 5.98
N GLY A 37 -0.27 -12.18 6.38
CA GLY A 37 -0.47 -11.79 7.77
C GLY A 37 0.12 -10.46 8.16
N TYR A 38 0.64 -9.68 7.23
CA TYR A 38 1.15 -8.34 7.54
C TYR A 38 0.01 -7.39 7.89
N LYS A 39 0.25 -6.51 8.85
CA LYS A 39 -0.77 -5.56 9.34
C LYS A 39 -0.74 -4.22 8.62
N ALA A 40 0.32 -3.93 7.88
CA ALA A 40 0.46 -2.66 7.16
C ALA A 40 1.17 -2.88 5.82
N ILE A 41 0.86 -2.02 4.86
CA ILE A 41 1.38 -2.08 3.50
C ILE A 41 1.99 -0.73 3.15
N TYR A 42 3.16 -0.75 2.52
CA TYR A 42 3.78 0.44 1.93
C TYR A 42 3.53 0.43 0.43
N LEU A 43 2.81 1.44 -0.08
CA LEU A 43 2.66 1.60 -1.53
C LEU A 43 3.89 2.32 -2.07
N SER A 44 4.72 1.61 -2.83
CA SER A 44 5.96 2.16 -3.38
C SER A 44 5.66 3.08 -4.54
N GLY A 45 5.99 4.38 -4.39
CA GLY A 45 5.83 5.35 -5.48
C GLY A 45 6.68 5.01 -6.69
N GLY A 46 7.94 4.61 -6.47
CA GLY A 46 8.83 4.16 -7.53
C GLY A 46 8.34 2.90 -8.21
N GLY A 47 7.83 1.94 -7.43
CA GLY A 47 7.24 0.71 -7.96
C GLY A 47 5.99 0.98 -8.79
N VAL A 48 5.13 1.90 -8.37
CA VAL A 48 3.95 2.31 -9.12
C VAL A 48 4.37 2.97 -10.43
N ALA A 49 5.36 3.86 -10.41
CA ALA A 49 5.85 4.49 -11.63
C ALA A 49 6.35 3.45 -12.63
N ALA A 50 7.13 2.47 -12.18
CA ALA A 50 7.69 1.45 -13.05
C ALA A 50 6.63 0.46 -13.55
N SER A 51 5.78 -0.07 -12.66
CA SER A 51 4.87 -1.16 -13.00
C SER A 51 3.53 -0.70 -13.57
N SER A 52 3.00 0.43 -13.10
CA SER A 52 1.70 0.93 -13.57
C SER A 52 1.85 1.87 -14.77
N LEU A 53 2.86 2.72 -14.76
CA LEU A 53 3.04 3.76 -15.77
C LEU A 53 4.21 3.49 -16.72
N GLY A 54 5.10 2.57 -16.38
CA GLY A 54 6.30 2.31 -17.17
C GLY A 54 7.30 3.48 -17.16
N LEU A 55 7.33 4.25 -16.08
CA LEU A 55 8.16 5.44 -15.94
C LEU A 55 9.23 5.25 -14.87
N PRO A 56 10.39 5.95 -15.01
CA PRO A 56 11.40 5.94 -13.95
C PRO A 56 10.92 6.74 -12.73
N ASP A 57 11.53 6.43 -11.57
CA ASP A 57 11.22 7.11 -10.32
C ASP A 57 11.92 8.47 -10.24
N LEU A 58 11.44 9.43 -11.02
CA LEU A 58 12.04 10.76 -11.15
C LEU A 58 11.01 11.88 -10.93
N GLY A 59 9.92 11.61 -10.21
CA GLY A 59 8.89 12.59 -9.96
C GLY A 59 8.05 12.93 -11.20
N ILE A 60 8.01 12.05 -12.19
CA ILE A 60 7.24 12.24 -13.42
C ILE A 60 5.75 11.93 -13.18
N SER A 61 5.46 10.94 -12.34
CA SER A 61 4.09 10.59 -11.99
C SER A 61 3.47 11.65 -11.11
N SER A 62 2.16 11.90 -11.29
CA SER A 62 1.42 12.87 -10.49
C SER A 62 0.82 12.20 -9.26
N LEU A 63 0.33 13.04 -8.32
CA LEU A 63 -0.42 12.54 -7.17
C LEU A 63 -1.64 11.72 -7.62
N ASP A 64 -2.36 12.21 -8.63
CA ASP A 64 -3.53 11.51 -9.14
C ASP A 64 -3.20 10.13 -9.70
N ASP A 65 -2.06 9.99 -10.37
CA ASP A 65 -1.58 8.69 -10.86
C ASP A 65 -1.39 7.69 -9.71
N VAL A 66 -0.78 8.13 -8.63
CA VAL A 66 -0.55 7.28 -7.45
C VAL A 66 -1.85 6.96 -6.74
N LEU A 67 -2.77 7.93 -6.64
CA LEU A 67 -4.06 7.72 -5.96
C LEU A 67 -4.92 6.67 -6.63
N ILE A 68 -4.80 6.48 -7.94
CA ILE A 68 -5.50 5.41 -8.64
C ILE A 68 -5.08 4.05 -8.07
N ASP A 69 -3.78 3.83 -7.89
CA ASP A 69 -3.27 2.59 -7.34
C ASP A 69 -3.57 2.44 -5.84
N VAL A 70 -3.56 3.53 -5.09
CA VAL A 70 -3.99 3.51 -3.68
C VAL A 70 -5.42 2.99 -3.56
N ARG A 71 -6.32 3.47 -4.42
CA ARG A 71 -7.72 3.02 -4.41
C ARG A 71 -7.84 1.55 -4.78
N ARG A 72 -7.07 1.08 -5.77
CA ARG A 72 -7.06 -0.33 -6.18
C ARG A 72 -6.56 -1.23 -5.04
N ASP A 73 -5.48 -0.83 -4.39
CA ASP A 73 -4.91 -1.59 -3.26
C ASP A 73 -5.91 -1.68 -2.11
N ARG A 74 -6.56 -0.59 -1.77
CA ARG A 74 -7.56 -0.56 -0.68
C ARG A 74 -8.74 -1.48 -0.97
N LYS A 75 -9.22 -1.52 -2.21
CA LYS A 75 -10.33 -2.40 -2.60
C LYS A 75 -9.94 -3.87 -2.48
N SER A 76 -8.68 -4.21 -2.75
CA SER A 76 -8.22 -5.58 -2.70
C SER A 76 -8.14 -6.15 -1.29
N VAL A 77 -7.88 -5.31 -0.29
CA VAL A 77 -7.60 -5.75 1.08
C VAL A 77 -8.74 -5.49 2.07
N VAL A 78 -9.82 -4.92 1.61
CA VAL A 78 -11.00 -4.67 2.45
C VAL A 78 -11.81 -5.94 2.71
#